data_11cb5f51ef1894c8ac00a7bef86e530f
#
_entry.id   11cb5f51ef1894c8ac00a7bef86e530f
#
_cell.length_a   1.000
_cell.length_b   1.000
_cell.length_c   1.000
_cell.angle_alpha   90.00
_cell.angle_beta   90.00
_cell.angle_gamma   90.00
#
_symmetry.space_group_name_H-M   'P 1'
#
loop_
_entity.id
_entity.type
_entity.pdbx_description
1 polymer ?
#
loop_
_entity_poly.entity_id
_entity_poly.type
_entity_poly.pdbx_seq_one_letter_code
_entity_poly.pdbx_strand_id
1 'polypeptide(L)'
;MAQLRAIDYNQSAGSYAAHRRVHPGVFRELWKRGRVESRSTVLEVGCGTGNYVSALVDYANCPAWGLDPSVEMLAHARARPEPVGWLLGRAERLSFAAEALDLVFSVDVIHHVADKAAFYREAARILRRGGHACTVTDSEEIIRQREVLAGYFPETVEVELARYPRLADLEGWMAEAGLASLGTVVVEEPYEISSAQPYRDKAFSSLHLIPEEAWRAGLERLEQALARGPIRGASRYACLWGRKEG
;
A
#
# COMPACT_ATOMS: atom_id res chain seq x y z
N MET A 1 27.55 3.03 -3.98
CA MET A 1 26.10 2.92 -3.68
C MET A 1 25.73 1.46 -3.70
N ALA A 2 25.43 0.86 -2.55
CA ALA A 2 24.96 -0.52 -2.50
C ALA A 2 23.58 -0.58 -3.21
N GLN A 3 23.45 -1.43 -4.23
CA GLN A 3 22.17 -1.73 -4.84
C GLN A 3 21.25 -2.29 -3.76
N LEU A 4 20.19 -1.55 -3.41
CA LEU A 4 19.12 -2.04 -2.54
C LEU A 4 18.58 -3.34 -3.17
N ARG A 5 18.71 -4.47 -2.45
CA ARG A 5 18.20 -5.76 -2.91
C ARG A 5 16.70 -5.64 -3.13
N ALA A 6 16.24 -5.97 -4.32
CA ALA A 6 14.80 -6.09 -4.59
C ALA A 6 14.23 -7.20 -3.70
N ILE A 7 13.11 -6.93 -3.04
CA ILE A 7 12.39 -7.91 -2.22
C ILE A 7 11.66 -8.84 -3.18
N ASP A 8 11.88 -10.14 -3.05
CA ASP A 8 11.14 -11.16 -3.81
C ASP A 8 9.82 -11.50 -3.11
N TYR A 9 8.76 -10.85 -3.56
CA TYR A 9 7.41 -11.05 -3.03
C TYR A 9 6.82 -12.42 -3.35
N ASN A 10 7.37 -13.16 -4.31
CA ASN A 10 6.95 -14.53 -4.57
C ASN A 10 7.31 -15.45 -3.40
N GLN A 11 8.49 -15.25 -2.79
CA GLN A 11 8.92 -16.04 -1.63
C GLN A 11 8.22 -15.64 -0.33
N SER A 12 7.74 -14.41 -0.21
CA SER A 12 7.12 -13.87 1.01
C SER A 12 5.59 -13.87 1.00
N ALA A 13 4.94 -14.33 -0.09
CA ALA A 13 3.49 -14.25 -0.27
C ALA A 13 2.70 -14.89 0.89
N GLY A 14 3.12 -16.06 1.39
CA GLY A 14 2.45 -16.75 2.50
C GLY A 14 2.53 -15.99 3.83
N SER A 15 3.70 -15.48 4.19
CA SER A 15 3.89 -14.65 5.38
C SER A 15 3.14 -13.31 5.26
N TYR A 16 3.18 -12.70 4.07
CA TYR A 16 2.46 -11.47 3.79
C TYR A 16 0.95 -11.64 3.96
N ALA A 17 0.36 -12.71 3.40
CA ALA A 17 -1.06 -13.02 3.51
C ALA A 17 -1.51 -13.24 4.97
N ALA A 18 -0.65 -13.84 5.80
CA ALA A 18 -0.97 -14.14 7.21
C ALA A 18 -1.02 -12.87 8.10
N HIS A 19 -0.24 -11.83 7.77
CA HIS A 19 -0.05 -10.68 8.66
C HIS A 19 -0.70 -9.38 8.15
N ARG A 20 -1.04 -9.28 6.86
CA ARG A 20 -1.65 -8.08 6.29
C ARG A 20 -3.16 -8.09 6.39
N ARG A 21 -3.70 -7.06 7.05
CA ARG A 21 -5.15 -6.83 7.18
C ARG A 21 -5.51 -5.50 6.56
N VAL A 22 -6.79 -5.35 6.21
CA VAL A 22 -7.35 -4.06 5.79
C VAL A 22 -7.26 -3.08 6.95
N HIS A 23 -6.62 -1.93 6.72
CA HIS A 23 -6.58 -0.83 7.68
C HIS A 23 -7.91 -0.08 7.65
N PRO A 24 -8.66 -0.01 8.76
CA PRO A 24 -10.03 0.52 8.74
C PRO A 24 -10.12 1.97 8.26
N GLY A 25 -9.15 2.80 8.63
CA GLY A 25 -9.08 4.20 8.20
C GLY A 25 -8.86 4.33 6.69
N VAL A 26 -7.95 3.52 6.11
CA VAL A 26 -7.71 3.48 4.65
C VAL A 26 -8.96 3.00 3.92
N PHE A 27 -9.59 1.92 4.38
CA PHE A 27 -10.82 1.40 3.76
C PHE A 27 -11.93 2.46 3.74
N ARG A 28 -12.14 3.11 4.89
CA ARG A 28 -13.16 4.16 5.05
C ARG A 28 -12.91 5.35 4.13
N GLU A 29 -11.65 5.73 3.97
CA GLU A 29 -11.23 6.82 3.08
C GLU A 29 -11.45 6.43 1.61
N LEU A 30 -11.01 5.23 1.19
CA LEU A 30 -11.21 4.71 -0.17
C LEU A 30 -12.71 4.63 -0.53
N TRP A 31 -13.54 4.10 0.37
CA TRP A 31 -14.96 4.00 0.14
C TRP A 31 -15.65 5.37 0.05
N LYS A 32 -15.44 6.23 1.08
CA LYS A 32 -16.18 7.52 1.18
C LYS A 32 -15.72 8.53 0.15
N ARG A 33 -14.41 8.79 0.07
CA ARG A 33 -13.86 9.81 -0.81
C ARG A 33 -13.77 9.32 -2.26
N GLY A 34 -13.51 8.03 -2.46
CA GLY A 34 -13.60 7.39 -3.78
C GLY A 34 -15.02 7.28 -4.30
N ARG A 35 -16.04 7.57 -3.46
CA ARG A 35 -17.50 7.50 -3.79
C ARG A 35 -17.89 6.15 -4.35
N VAL A 36 -17.38 5.07 -3.73
CA VAL A 36 -17.61 3.71 -4.23
C VAL A 36 -19.05 3.28 -3.93
N GLU A 37 -19.81 3.04 -4.99
CA GLU A 37 -21.17 2.55 -4.99
C GLU A 37 -21.27 1.27 -5.83
N SER A 38 -22.40 0.56 -5.82
CA SER A 38 -22.57 -0.71 -6.53
C SER A 38 -22.35 -0.65 -8.05
N ARG A 39 -22.51 0.53 -8.66
CA ARG A 39 -22.23 0.75 -10.10
C ARG A 39 -20.80 1.24 -10.40
N SER A 40 -20.02 1.54 -9.37
CA SER A 40 -18.65 2.02 -9.54
C SER A 40 -17.74 0.92 -10.10
N THR A 41 -16.82 1.29 -10.98
CA THR A 41 -15.79 0.40 -11.53
C THR A 41 -14.47 0.71 -10.89
N VAL A 42 -13.85 -0.26 -10.21
CA VAL A 42 -12.72 -0.05 -9.31
C VAL A 42 -11.51 -0.90 -9.72
N LEU A 43 -10.30 -0.33 -9.68
CA LEU A 43 -9.04 -1.05 -9.87
C LEU A 43 -8.10 -0.80 -8.69
N GLU A 44 -7.62 -1.87 -8.06
CA GLU A 44 -6.46 -1.84 -7.18
C GLU A 44 -5.21 -2.23 -7.96
N VAL A 45 -4.20 -1.35 -7.99
CA VAL A 45 -2.90 -1.60 -8.61
C VAL A 45 -1.89 -2.01 -7.55
N GLY A 46 -1.24 -3.17 -7.74
CA GLY A 46 -0.41 -3.83 -6.73
C GLY A 46 -1.27 -4.44 -5.62
N CYS A 47 -2.32 -5.16 -6.01
CA CYS A 47 -3.32 -5.67 -5.07
C CYS A 47 -2.80 -6.76 -4.11
N GLY A 48 -1.63 -7.34 -4.38
CA GLY A 48 -1.09 -8.44 -3.61
C GLY A 48 -2.09 -9.59 -3.47
N THR A 49 -2.46 -9.93 -2.24
CA THR A 49 -3.47 -10.96 -1.94
C THR A 49 -4.92 -10.46 -2.00
N GLY A 50 -5.16 -9.24 -2.50
CA GLY A 50 -6.48 -8.71 -2.80
C GLY A 50 -7.30 -8.20 -1.61
N ASN A 51 -6.66 -7.84 -0.51
CA ASN A 51 -7.37 -7.49 0.73
C ASN A 51 -8.32 -6.30 0.59
N TYR A 52 -7.87 -5.20 -0.02
CA TYR A 52 -8.66 -3.97 -0.09
C TYR A 52 -9.72 -4.04 -1.18
N VAL A 53 -9.37 -4.52 -2.38
CA VAL A 53 -10.35 -4.63 -3.47
C VAL A 53 -11.47 -5.61 -3.12
N SER A 54 -11.15 -6.76 -2.49
CA SER A 54 -12.16 -7.70 -2.01
C SER A 54 -13.07 -7.08 -0.94
N ALA A 55 -12.49 -6.33 0.02
CA ALA A 55 -13.29 -5.64 1.03
C ALA A 55 -14.23 -4.58 0.42
N LEU A 56 -13.80 -3.88 -0.64
CA LEU A 56 -14.66 -2.92 -1.35
C LEU A 56 -15.80 -3.65 -2.09
N VAL A 57 -15.52 -4.79 -2.71
CA VAL A 57 -16.55 -5.61 -3.39
C VAL A 57 -17.54 -6.17 -2.39
N ASP A 58 -17.08 -6.72 -1.27
CA ASP A 58 -17.93 -7.25 -0.20
C ASP A 58 -18.87 -6.15 0.36
N TYR A 59 -18.33 -4.94 0.52
CA TYR A 59 -19.11 -3.81 1.05
C TYR A 59 -20.08 -3.19 0.06
N ALA A 60 -19.63 -2.89 -1.18
CA ALA A 60 -20.37 -2.10 -2.15
C ALA A 60 -20.99 -2.93 -3.28
N ASN A 61 -20.63 -4.21 -3.40
CA ASN A 61 -21.04 -5.10 -4.50
C ASN A 61 -20.78 -4.48 -5.88
N CYS A 62 -19.62 -3.89 -6.08
CA CYS A 62 -19.23 -3.16 -7.29
C CYS A 62 -18.31 -3.99 -8.20
N PRO A 63 -18.33 -3.77 -9.53
CA PRO A 63 -17.34 -4.32 -10.45
C PRO A 63 -15.92 -3.86 -10.07
N ALA A 64 -15.02 -4.84 -9.83
CA ALA A 64 -13.68 -4.50 -9.39
C ALA A 64 -12.61 -5.46 -9.94
N TRP A 65 -11.40 -4.93 -10.05
CA TRP A 65 -10.21 -5.66 -10.50
C TRP A 65 -9.05 -5.42 -9.56
N GLY A 66 -8.23 -6.47 -9.39
CA GLY A 66 -6.93 -6.39 -8.74
C GLY A 66 -5.83 -6.74 -9.73
N LEU A 67 -4.83 -5.87 -9.86
CA LEU A 67 -3.66 -6.08 -10.70
C LEU A 67 -2.40 -6.22 -9.84
N ASP A 68 -1.60 -7.26 -10.08
CA ASP A 68 -0.32 -7.48 -9.40
C ASP A 68 0.68 -8.14 -10.34
N PRO A 69 2.00 -7.84 -10.25
CA PRO A 69 3.02 -8.50 -11.04
C PRO A 69 3.41 -9.89 -10.52
N SER A 70 3.00 -10.29 -9.30
CA SER A 70 3.33 -11.57 -8.68
C SER A 70 2.24 -12.61 -8.94
N VAL A 71 2.61 -13.72 -9.57
CA VAL A 71 1.71 -14.86 -9.81
C VAL A 71 1.28 -15.48 -8.49
N GLU A 72 2.19 -15.58 -7.52
CA GLU A 72 1.97 -16.17 -6.20
C GLU A 72 0.99 -15.34 -5.37
N MET A 73 1.13 -14.01 -5.38
CA MET A 73 0.16 -13.11 -4.74
C MET A 73 -1.23 -13.30 -5.34
N LEU A 74 -1.33 -13.32 -6.66
CA LEU A 74 -2.60 -13.55 -7.35
C LEU A 74 -3.18 -14.95 -7.13
N ALA A 75 -2.35 -15.97 -6.88
CA ALA A 75 -2.85 -17.30 -6.50
C ALA A 75 -3.61 -17.25 -5.16
N HIS A 76 -3.08 -16.52 -4.17
CA HIS A 76 -3.79 -16.27 -2.90
C HIS A 76 -5.06 -15.43 -3.12
N ALA A 77 -4.98 -14.39 -3.95
CA ALA A 77 -6.12 -13.54 -4.26
C ALA A 77 -7.28 -14.31 -4.90
N ARG A 78 -6.99 -15.20 -5.86
CA ARG A 78 -8.01 -16.05 -6.54
C ARG A 78 -8.70 -17.06 -5.63
N ALA A 79 -8.13 -17.35 -4.46
CA ALA A 79 -8.77 -18.23 -3.48
C ALA A 79 -9.88 -17.54 -2.67
N ARG A 80 -10.07 -16.24 -2.87
CA ARG A 80 -11.12 -15.45 -2.21
C ARG A 80 -12.48 -15.68 -2.88
N PRO A 81 -13.58 -15.61 -2.12
CA PRO A 81 -14.93 -15.82 -2.64
C PRO A 81 -15.47 -14.62 -3.43
N GLU A 82 -14.93 -13.42 -3.23
CA GLU A 82 -15.46 -12.20 -3.84
C GLU A 82 -15.22 -12.21 -5.37
N PRO A 83 -16.20 -11.71 -6.17
CA PRO A 83 -16.15 -11.70 -7.62
C PRO A 83 -15.22 -10.59 -8.15
N VAL A 84 -13.93 -10.68 -7.89
CA VAL A 84 -12.91 -9.74 -8.36
C VAL A 84 -12.21 -10.29 -9.60
N GLY A 85 -12.01 -9.44 -10.61
CA GLY A 85 -11.18 -9.76 -11.77
C GLY A 85 -9.69 -9.67 -11.45
N TRP A 86 -8.95 -10.78 -11.48
CA TRP A 86 -7.52 -10.81 -11.15
C TRP A 86 -6.64 -10.75 -12.39
N LEU A 87 -5.77 -9.75 -12.47
CA LEU A 87 -4.93 -9.43 -13.62
C LEU A 87 -3.45 -9.52 -13.27
N LEU A 88 -2.68 -10.27 -14.04
CA LEU A 88 -1.22 -10.26 -13.99
C LEU A 88 -0.71 -9.07 -14.81
N GLY A 89 0.02 -8.15 -14.21
CA GLY A 89 0.49 -6.96 -14.91
C GLY A 89 1.30 -6.02 -14.03
N ARG A 90 1.75 -4.93 -14.64
CA ARG A 90 2.55 -3.89 -13.99
C ARG A 90 1.82 -2.56 -14.01
N ALA A 91 2.10 -1.72 -13.01
CA ALA A 91 1.48 -0.41 -12.85
C ALA A 91 1.70 0.54 -14.04
N GLU A 92 2.83 0.41 -14.71
CA GLU A 92 3.23 1.26 -15.82
C GLU A 92 2.46 1.00 -17.13
N ARG A 93 1.66 -0.08 -17.17
CA ARG A 93 0.85 -0.44 -18.34
C ARG A 93 -0.42 -1.17 -17.93
N LEU A 94 -1.53 -0.44 -17.91
CA LEU A 94 -2.82 -0.94 -17.46
C LEU A 94 -3.71 -1.38 -18.64
N SER A 95 -4.10 -2.66 -18.66
CA SER A 95 -4.85 -3.28 -19.77
C SER A 95 -6.35 -2.94 -19.73
N PHE A 96 -6.66 -1.65 -19.63
CA PHE A 96 -8.03 -1.13 -19.70
C PHE A 96 -8.16 -0.12 -20.83
N ALA A 97 -9.38 0.01 -21.37
CA ALA A 97 -9.69 1.10 -22.28
C ALA A 97 -9.60 2.47 -21.58
N ALA A 98 -9.43 3.53 -22.36
CA ALA A 98 -9.53 4.88 -21.80
C ALA A 98 -10.94 5.12 -21.25
N GLU A 99 -11.00 5.89 -20.15
CA GLU A 99 -12.27 6.32 -19.52
C GLU A 99 -13.19 5.15 -19.10
N ALA A 100 -12.61 4.05 -18.63
CA ALA A 100 -13.34 2.85 -18.23
C ALA A 100 -13.68 2.78 -16.73
N LEU A 101 -12.89 3.44 -15.88
CA LEU A 101 -12.94 3.24 -14.43
C LEU A 101 -13.32 4.51 -13.66
N ASP A 102 -13.96 4.32 -12.51
CA ASP A 102 -14.36 5.40 -11.60
C ASP A 102 -13.31 5.64 -10.51
N LEU A 103 -12.63 4.57 -10.05
CA LEU A 103 -11.58 4.64 -9.05
C LEU A 103 -10.38 3.76 -9.44
N VAL A 104 -9.19 4.34 -9.41
CA VAL A 104 -7.91 3.62 -9.45
C VAL A 104 -7.17 3.91 -8.16
N PHE A 105 -6.77 2.88 -7.43
CA PHE A 105 -6.03 3.08 -6.19
C PHE A 105 -4.88 2.08 -6.04
N SER A 106 -3.93 2.43 -5.17
CA SER A 106 -2.84 1.55 -4.75
C SER A 106 -2.58 1.74 -3.25
N VAL A 107 -2.26 0.64 -2.54
CA VAL A 107 -1.99 0.69 -1.10
C VAL A 107 -0.64 0.08 -0.81
N ASP A 108 0.29 0.89 -0.30
CA ASP A 108 1.65 0.51 0.08
C ASP A 108 2.46 -0.14 -1.07
N VAL A 109 2.29 0.40 -2.28
CA VAL A 109 2.85 -0.15 -3.53
C VAL A 109 3.77 0.83 -4.26
N ILE A 110 3.48 2.14 -4.19
CA ILE A 110 4.10 3.14 -5.05
C ILE A 110 5.64 3.16 -5.00
N HIS A 111 6.23 2.79 -3.86
CA HIS A 111 7.69 2.69 -3.70
C HIS A 111 8.31 1.51 -4.47
N HIS A 112 7.49 0.56 -4.96
CA HIS A 112 7.90 -0.54 -5.83
C HIS A 112 7.74 -0.25 -7.32
N VAL A 113 6.95 0.74 -7.70
CA VAL A 113 6.72 1.12 -9.09
C VAL A 113 7.98 1.78 -9.65
N ALA A 114 8.50 1.26 -10.76
CA ALA A 114 9.75 1.76 -11.34
C ALA A 114 9.56 3.15 -11.97
N ASP A 115 8.54 3.31 -12.83
CA ASP A 115 8.18 4.59 -13.45
C ASP A 115 6.83 5.08 -12.90
N LYS A 116 6.92 5.91 -11.86
CA LYS A 116 5.75 6.48 -11.19
C LYS A 116 4.97 7.46 -12.07
N ALA A 117 5.67 8.18 -12.93
CA ALA A 117 5.03 9.06 -13.90
C ALA A 117 4.21 8.28 -14.93
N ALA A 118 4.74 7.13 -15.41
CA ALA A 118 3.97 6.23 -16.29
C ALA A 118 2.74 5.68 -15.59
N PHE A 119 2.85 5.26 -14.31
CA PHE A 119 1.70 4.81 -13.53
C PHE A 119 0.60 5.87 -13.47
N TYR A 120 0.92 7.13 -13.14
CA TYR A 120 -0.09 8.18 -13.07
C TYR A 120 -0.67 8.54 -14.45
N ARG A 121 0.13 8.52 -15.53
CA ARG A 121 -0.40 8.68 -16.90
C ARG A 121 -1.40 7.58 -17.27
N GLU A 122 -1.09 6.33 -16.94
CA GLU A 122 -2.00 5.20 -17.17
C GLU A 122 -3.25 5.29 -16.31
N ALA A 123 -3.13 5.63 -15.02
CA ALA A 123 -4.27 5.85 -14.13
C ALA A 123 -5.19 6.97 -14.69
N ALA A 124 -4.62 8.10 -15.09
CA ALA A 124 -5.38 9.18 -15.71
C ALA A 124 -6.05 8.77 -17.02
N ARG A 125 -5.36 7.97 -17.86
CA ARG A 125 -5.91 7.49 -19.14
C ARG A 125 -7.16 6.63 -18.93
N ILE A 126 -7.11 5.67 -17.99
CA ILE A 126 -8.20 4.71 -17.77
C ILE A 126 -9.32 5.25 -16.90
N LEU A 127 -9.08 6.28 -16.10
CA LEU A 127 -10.13 6.95 -15.32
C LEU A 127 -11.10 7.68 -16.23
N ARG A 128 -12.38 7.62 -15.91
CA ARG A 128 -13.43 8.48 -16.49
C ARG A 128 -13.19 9.93 -16.06
N ARG A 129 -13.75 10.87 -16.81
CA ARG A 129 -13.84 12.26 -16.39
C ARG A 129 -14.57 12.34 -15.05
N GLY A 130 -13.99 13.03 -14.08
CA GLY A 130 -14.47 13.08 -12.72
C GLY A 130 -14.10 11.88 -11.85
N GLY A 131 -13.48 10.84 -12.41
CA GLY A 131 -12.97 9.68 -11.69
C GLY A 131 -11.79 10.03 -10.77
N HIS A 132 -11.53 9.17 -9.79
CA HIS A 132 -10.56 9.42 -8.73
C HIS A 132 -9.35 8.49 -8.79
N ALA A 133 -8.18 9.02 -8.51
CA ALA A 133 -6.97 8.25 -8.20
C ALA A 133 -6.65 8.40 -6.71
N CYS A 134 -6.25 7.31 -6.04
CA CYS A 134 -5.77 7.34 -4.67
C CYS A 134 -4.48 6.54 -4.53
N THR A 135 -3.41 7.20 -4.07
CA THR A 135 -2.18 6.52 -3.65
C THR A 135 -2.11 6.54 -2.14
N VAL A 136 -2.17 5.34 -1.53
CA VAL A 136 -1.98 5.17 -0.10
C VAL A 136 -0.54 4.77 0.14
N THR A 137 0.18 5.56 0.93
CA THR A 137 1.63 5.42 1.14
C THR A 137 2.03 6.00 2.49
N ASP A 138 3.31 5.92 2.82
CA ASP A 138 3.88 6.62 3.96
C ASP A 138 4.56 7.92 3.54
N SER A 139 4.39 8.95 4.36
CA SER A 139 5.20 10.17 4.28
C SER A 139 6.53 10.01 5.03
N GLU A 140 7.47 10.91 4.78
CA GLU A 140 8.73 10.98 5.53
C GLU A 140 8.47 11.12 7.05
N GLU A 141 7.44 11.86 7.43
CA GLU A 141 7.03 12.05 8.82
C GLU A 141 6.48 10.75 9.42
N ILE A 142 5.57 10.05 8.69
CA ILE A 142 5.02 8.77 9.12
C ILE A 142 6.13 7.75 9.33
N ILE A 143 7.09 7.64 8.39
CA ILE A 143 8.22 6.73 8.49
C ILE A 143 9.03 6.98 9.77
N ARG A 144 9.34 8.25 10.08
CA ARG A 144 10.11 8.63 11.27
C ARG A 144 9.36 8.39 12.58
N GLN A 145 8.03 8.41 12.55
CA GLN A 145 7.15 8.31 13.72
C GLN A 145 6.57 6.91 13.94
N ARG A 146 6.94 5.91 13.14
CA ARG A 146 6.49 4.52 13.36
C ARG A 146 6.99 4.01 14.71
N GLU A 147 6.12 3.89 15.69
CA GLU A 147 6.46 3.64 17.09
C GLU A 147 7.30 2.36 17.29
N VAL A 148 7.00 1.29 16.55
CA VAL A 148 7.74 0.04 16.70
C VAL A 148 8.92 -0.04 15.76
N LEU A 149 8.74 0.23 14.46
CA LEU A 149 9.85 0.12 13.51
C LEU A 149 10.92 1.18 13.77
N ALA A 150 10.57 2.47 13.87
CA ALA A 150 11.55 3.51 14.15
C ALA A 150 12.11 3.43 15.57
N GLY A 151 11.29 3.01 16.56
CA GLY A 151 11.70 2.95 17.95
C GLY A 151 12.62 1.78 18.28
N TYR A 152 12.38 0.60 17.72
CA TYR A 152 13.18 -0.60 18.04
C TYR A 152 14.17 -0.99 16.92
N PHE A 153 13.90 -0.58 15.68
CA PHE A 153 14.73 -0.85 14.50
C PHE A 153 15.03 0.45 13.75
N PRO A 154 15.74 1.40 14.38
CA PRO A 154 15.93 2.76 13.82
C PRO A 154 16.62 2.76 12.46
N GLU A 155 17.41 1.73 12.12
CA GLU A 155 18.04 1.58 10.82
C GLU A 155 17.02 1.44 9.68
N THR A 156 15.79 1.03 9.97
CA THR A 156 14.72 0.95 8.98
C THR A 156 14.31 2.32 8.46
N VAL A 157 14.48 3.38 9.24
CA VAL A 157 14.08 4.75 8.87
C VAL A 157 14.81 5.21 7.60
N GLU A 158 16.14 5.13 7.58
CA GLU A 158 16.93 5.56 6.41
C GLU A 158 16.66 4.69 5.19
N VAL A 159 16.46 3.38 5.38
CA VAL A 159 16.12 2.44 4.31
C VAL A 159 14.76 2.79 3.69
N GLU A 160 13.77 3.10 4.51
CA GLU A 160 12.43 3.46 4.04
C GLU A 160 12.43 4.83 3.37
N LEU A 161 13.09 5.84 3.95
CA LEU A 161 13.24 7.17 3.34
C LEU A 161 13.92 7.14 1.97
N ALA A 162 14.86 6.20 1.77
CA ALA A 162 15.52 6.01 0.47
C ALA A 162 14.61 5.33 -0.58
N ARG A 163 13.58 4.58 -0.16
CA ARG A 163 12.68 3.82 -1.03
C ARG A 163 11.39 4.55 -1.35
N TYR A 164 10.81 5.19 -0.34
CA TYR A 164 9.53 5.87 -0.48
C TYR A 164 9.71 7.21 -1.19
N PRO A 165 8.94 7.48 -2.24
CA PRO A 165 8.94 8.79 -2.87
C PRO A 165 8.36 9.84 -1.92
N ARG A 166 8.83 11.07 -2.02
CA ARG A 166 8.26 12.19 -1.27
C ARG A 166 6.83 12.46 -1.75
N LEU A 167 5.95 12.86 -0.84
CA LEU A 167 4.57 13.19 -1.22
C LEU A 167 4.51 14.29 -2.29
N ALA A 168 5.38 15.31 -2.20
CA ALA A 168 5.44 16.38 -3.18
C ALA A 168 5.81 15.88 -4.60
N ASP A 169 6.68 14.87 -4.71
CA ASP A 169 7.03 14.27 -6.00
C ASP A 169 5.84 13.49 -6.58
N LEU A 170 5.10 12.78 -5.74
CA LEU A 170 3.87 12.08 -6.14
C LEU A 170 2.80 13.07 -6.62
N GLU A 171 2.59 14.17 -5.91
CA GLU A 171 1.68 15.26 -6.31
C GLU A 171 2.08 15.85 -7.65
N GLY A 172 3.39 16.07 -7.87
CA GLY A 172 3.91 16.55 -9.15
C GLY A 172 3.57 15.61 -10.31
N TRP A 173 3.85 14.31 -10.18
CA TRP A 173 3.53 13.32 -11.22
C TRP A 173 2.03 13.15 -11.45
N MET A 174 1.21 13.26 -10.40
CA MET A 174 -0.25 13.29 -10.55
C MET A 174 -0.72 14.48 -11.36
N ALA A 175 -0.21 15.68 -11.05
CA ALA A 175 -0.55 16.91 -11.75
C ALA A 175 -0.10 16.87 -13.23
N GLU A 176 1.12 16.40 -13.50
CA GLU A 176 1.65 16.21 -14.86
C GLU A 176 0.81 15.22 -15.69
N ALA A 177 0.19 14.24 -15.04
CA ALA A 177 -0.72 13.28 -15.66
C ALA A 177 -2.14 13.83 -15.90
N GLY A 178 -2.46 15.07 -15.47
CA GLY A 178 -3.78 15.67 -15.59
C GLY A 178 -4.77 15.24 -14.50
N LEU A 179 -4.24 14.82 -13.34
CA LEU A 179 -5.03 14.54 -12.15
C LEU A 179 -4.97 15.75 -11.20
N ALA A 180 -6.05 16.52 -11.12
CA ALA A 180 -6.14 17.65 -10.20
C ALA A 180 -6.06 17.17 -8.75
N SER A 181 -5.17 17.77 -7.96
CA SER A 181 -4.99 17.40 -6.55
C SER A 181 -6.26 17.69 -5.75
N LEU A 182 -6.67 16.73 -4.96
CA LEU A 182 -7.71 16.88 -3.94
C LEU A 182 -7.10 16.90 -2.52
N GLY A 183 -5.77 16.98 -2.44
CA GLY A 183 -5.01 16.99 -1.20
C GLY A 183 -4.77 15.61 -0.61
N THR A 184 -3.98 15.60 0.47
CA THR A 184 -3.59 14.40 1.21
C THR A 184 -4.35 14.34 2.55
N VAL A 185 -4.87 13.16 2.87
CA VAL A 185 -5.49 12.85 4.18
C VAL A 185 -4.62 11.84 4.89
N VAL A 186 -4.23 12.12 6.13
CA VAL A 186 -3.58 11.12 6.98
C VAL A 186 -4.67 10.39 7.77
N VAL A 187 -4.71 9.07 7.62
CA VAL A 187 -5.57 8.19 8.42
C VAL A 187 -4.74 7.54 9.51
N GLU A 188 -5.34 7.39 10.69
CA GLU A 188 -4.70 6.81 11.86
C GLU A 188 -5.64 5.82 12.55
N GLU A 189 -5.08 4.66 12.96
CA GLU A 189 -5.79 3.69 13.78
C GLU A 189 -4.87 3.22 14.91
N PRO A 190 -5.33 3.24 16.16
CA PRO A 190 -4.54 2.74 17.27
C PRO A 190 -4.35 1.23 17.16
N TYR A 191 -3.19 0.76 17.59
CA TYR A 191 -2.94 -0.67 17.74
C TYR A 191 -2.23 -0.96 19.05
N GLU A 192 -2.30 -2.23 19.44
CA GLU A 192 -1.54 -2.77 20.56
C GLU A 192 -0.87 -4.07 20.11
N ILE A 193 0.42 -4.23 20.40
CA ILE A 193 1.14 -5.45 20.15
C ILE A 193 1.54 -6.10 21.48
N SER A 194 1.31 -7.41 21.57
CA SER A 194 1.68 -8.26 22.71
C SER A 194 2.66 -9.38 22.31
N SER A 195 3.07 -9.41 21.01
CA SER A 195 3.95 -10.43 20.46
C SER A 195 4.98 -9.84 19.54
N ALA A 196 6.24 -10.27 19.63
CA ALA A 196 7.30 -9.94 18.70
C ALA A 196 7.29 -10.83 17.43
N GLN A 197 6.37 -11.78 17.29
CA GLN A 197 6.40 -12.77 16.21
C GLN A 197 6.45 -12.16 14.81
N PRO A 198 5.65 -11.14 14.42
CA PRO A 198 5.74 -10.51 13.10
C PRO A 198 7.13 -9.91 12.80
N TYR A 199 7.84 -9.46 13.82
CA TYR A 199 9.19 -8.88 13.68
C TYR A 199 10.27 -9.97 13.61
N ARG A 200 10.07 -11.11 14.30
CA ARG A 200 10.91 -12.32 14.12
C ARG A 200 10.80 -12.87 12.71
N ASP A 201 9.59 -12.94 12.20
CA ASP A 201 9.28 -13.42 10.84
C ASP A 201 9.62 -12.42 9.75
N LYS A 202 10.17 -11.24 10.14
CA LYS A 202 10.46 -10.12 9.22
C LYS A 202 9.27 -9.80 8.31
N ALA A 203 8.05 -9.77 8.87
CA ALA A 203 6.82 -9.50 8.12
C ALA A 203 6.79 -8.07 7.50
N PHE A 204 7.67 -7.19 7.93
CA PHE A 204 7.86 -5.85 7.38
C PHE A 204 9.07 -5.83 6.45
N SER A 205 8.87 -5.33 5.25
CA SER A 205 9.88 -5.37 4.18
C SER A 205 11.21 -4.69 4.53
N SER A 206 11.18 -3.62 5.31
CA SER A 206 12.37 -2.91 5.77
C SER A 206 13.29 -3.76 6.66
N LEU A 207 12.75 -4.73 7.40
CA LEU A 207 13.54 -5.63 8.24
C LEU A 207 14.45 -6.58 7.45
N HIS A 208 14.15 -6.82 6.17
CA HIS A 208 15.02 -7.58 5.26
C HIS A 208 16.17 -6.73 4.70
N LEU A 209 16.11 -5.42 4.85
CA LEU A 209 17.02 -4.47 4.21
C LEU A 209 18.03 -3.85 5.19
N ILE A 210 17.84 -4.04 6.49
CA ILE A 210 18.80 -3.62 7.52
C ILE A 210 19.82 -4.74 7.80
N PRO A 211 21.00 -4.40 8.37
CA PRO A 211 21.97 -5.40 8.79
C PRO A 211 21.39 -6.40 9.78
N GLU A 212 21.82 -7.66 9.67
CA GLU A 212 21.31 -8.75 10.54
C GLU A 212 21.56 -8.47 12.03
N GLU A 213 22.69 -7.83 12.35
CA GLU A 213 23.03 -7.42 13.71
C GLU A 213 22.07 -6.37 14.27
N ALA A 214 21.72 -5.38 13.42
CA ALA A 214 20.74 -4.34 13.78
C ALA A 214 19.35 -4.94 14.02
N TRP A 215 18.93 -5.89 13.16
CA TRP A 215 17.66 -6.59 13.35
C TRP A 215 17.65 -7.40 14.65
N ARG A 216 18.73 -8.17 14.98
CA ARG A 216 18.78 -8.94 16.23
C ARG A 216 18.75 -8.03 17.46
N ALA A 217 19.52 -6.95 17.45
CA ALA A 217 19.52 -5.99 18.55
C ALA A 217 18.16 -5.29 18.72
N GLY A 218 17.49 -4.97 17.59
CA GLY A 218 16.15 -4.42 17.61
C GLY A 218 15.11 -5.39 18.17
N LEU A 219 15.19 -6.66 17.78
CA LEU A 219 14.31 -7.72 18.27
C LEU A 219 14.46 -7.93 19.79
N GLU A 220 15.71 -7.96 20.28
CA GLU A 220 15.97 -8.09 21.72
C GLU A 220 15.36 -6.91 22.51
N ARG A 221 15.56 -5.66 22.04
CA ARG A 221 14.95 -4.48 22.68
C ARG A 221 13.43 -4.57 22.70
N LEU A 222 12.81 -5.01 21.59
CA LEU A 222 11.37 -5.17 21.47
C LEU A 222 10.84 -6.24 22.44
N GLU A 223 11.51 -7.39 22.53
CA GLU A 223 11.13 -8.48 23.46
C GLU A 223 11.24 -8.07 24.93
N GLN A 224 12.31 -7.34 25.29
CA GLN A 224 12.47 -6.79 26.63
C GLN A 224 11.36 -5.78 26.98
N ALA A 225 10.93 -4.97 26.01
CA ALA A 225 9.82 -4.04 26.20
C ALA A 225 8.48 -4.77 26.37
N LEU A 226 8.21 -5.79 25.55
CA LEU A 226 7.01 -6.61 25.63
C LEU A 226 6.93 -7.43 26.92
N ALA A 227 8.06 -7.81 27.52
CA ALA A 227 8.09 -8.46 28.84
C ALA A 227 7.59 -7.55 29.98
N ARG A 228 7.57 -6.21 29.76
CA ARG A 228 7.04 -5.23 30.71
C ARG A 228 5.56 -4.91 30.49
N GLY A 229 5.00 -5.32 29.35
CA GLY A 229 3.62 -5.13 28.97
C GLY A 229 3.45 -4.87 27.45
N PRO A 230 2.21 -4.80 26.99
CA PRO A 230 1.92 -4.56 25.60
C PRO A 230 2.37 -3.14 25.16
N ILE A 231 2.81 -3.04 23.91
CA ILE A 231 3.25 -1.76 23.31
C ILE A 231 2.09 -1.19 22.50
N ARG A 232 1.74 0.05 22.78
CA ARG A 232 0.72 0.79 22.06
C ARG A 232 1.34 1.73 21.03
N GLY A 233 0.68 1.88 19.91
CA GLY A 233 1.06 2.78 18.85
C GLY A 233 -0.11 3.10 17.94
N ALA A 234 0.18 3.80 16.86
CA ALA A 234 -0.80 4.12 15.84
C ALA A 234 -0.26 3.74 14.45
N SER A 235 -1.07 3.02 13.68
CA SER A 235 -0.81 2.79 12.26
C SER A 235 -1.31 3.97 11.47
N ARG A 236 -0.44 4.60 10.69
CA ARG A 236 -0.74 5.80 9.90
C ARG A 236 -0.47 5.54 8.44
N TYR A 237 -1.30 6.12 7.58
CA TYR A 237 -1.08 6.18 6.14
C TYR A 237 -1.47 7.54 5.59
N ALA A 238 -0.71 8.02 4.61
CA ALA A 238 -1.07 9.17 3.78
C ALA A 238 -1.86 8.69 2.57
N CYS A 239 -3.10 9.16 2.44
CA CYS A 239 -3.97 8.92 1.29
C CYS A 239 -3.91 10.15 0.38
N LEU A 240 -3.16 10.06 -0.71
CA LEU A 240 -2.97 11.10 -1.71
C LEU A 240 -4.04 10.99 -2.79
N TRP A 241 -4.85 12.01 -2.97
CA TRP A 241 -5.99 11.99 -3.87
C TRP A 241 -5.81 12.90 -5.08
N GLY A 242 -6.15 12.38 -6.23
CA GLY A 242 -6.28 13.13 -7.48
C GLY A 242 -7.60 12.84 -8.17
N ARG A 243 -8.07 13.78 -8.99
CA ARG A 243 -9.29 13.65 -9.80
C ARG A 243 -8.98 13.96 -11.24
N LYS A 244 -9.44 13.12 -12.17
CA LYS A 244 -9.39 13.43 -13.58
C LYS A 244 -10.37 14.56 -13.89
N GLU A 245 -9.85 15.68 -14.40
CA GLU A 245 -10.67 16.80 -14.83
C GLU A 245 -11.50 16.46 -16.08
N GLY A 246 -12.55 17.23 -16.28
CA GLY A 246 -13.51 17.03 -17.36
C GLY A 246 -13.04 17.56 -18.72
#